data_7add9ef100f96a9a7ba9c81ce1523699
#
_entry.id   7add9ef100f96a9a7ba9c81ce1523699
#
_cell.length_a   1.000
_cell.length_b   1.000
_cell.length_c   1.000
_cell.angle_alpha   90.00
_cell.angle_beta   90.00
_cell.angle_gamma   90.00
#
_symmetry.space_group_name_H-M   'P 1'
#
loop_
_entity.id
_entity.type
_entity.pdbx_description
1 polymer ?
#
loop_
_entity_poly.entity_id
_entity_poly.type
_entity_poly.pdbx_seq_one_letter_code
_entity_poly.pdbx_strand_id
1 'polypeptide(L)'
;MSKKSKKNFHIEGHFWYFKLYQLVWKLNLNKNFRRYFMAVVSLKDVHKFYPLGKERVEAVKGVSFDIEKGEFAAISGPSGSGKSTILNMVGLIDLPSAGSIVIGDTDVYAGVDLEDAEVENNRWSSSGDSKKKKLRTSIPNKLDKRITGLRRSHLGFIFQTFNLIPVLNVYENIEFPLLLESKDPNSKSPVDDFTKAQKEEWINFLIDKVGLSEWKNHKANELSGGQRQRVAIARALVTKAPVILADEPTANLDSKNSEQILKLMKSLNKDPDLQTTFIFSTHDSRIVDMCDHVVHILDGQIKNDEHKVGSDIYKI
;
A
#
# COMPACT_ATOMS: atom_id res chain seq x y z
N MET A 1 -35.53 -27.42 -4.11
CA MET A 1 -35.00 -26.39 -5.02
C MET A 1 -33.75 -25.86 -4.38
N SER A 2 -32.79 -26.26 -4.75
CA SER A 2 -31.57 -26.33 -5.51
C SER A 2 -30.49 -25.33 -5.01
N LYS A 3 -29.51 -25.88 -4.23
CA LYS A 3 -28.28 -25.22 -3.76
C LYS A 3 -27.24 -24.93 -4.88
N LYS A 4 -27.60 -24.98 -6.16
CA LYS A 4 -26.70 -24.81 -7.30
C LYS A 4 -26.58 -23.37 -7.84
N SER A 5 -27.38 -22.42 -7.36
CA SER A 5 -27.48 -21.07 -7.97
C SER A 5 -26.47 -20.03 -7.46
N LYS A 6 -25.78 -20.27 -6.34
CA LYS A 6 -24.86 -19.26 -5.75
C LYS A 6 -23.38 -19.37 -6.18
N LYS A 7 -22.97 -20.47 -6.82
CA LYS A 7 -21.58 -20.64 -7.29
C LYS A 7 -21.26 -19.98 -8.64
N ASN A 8 -22.26 -19.68 -9.45
CA ASN A 8 -22.05 -19.12 -10.79
C ASN A 8 -21.92 -17.59 -10.84
N PHE A 9 -22.33 -16.87 -9.79
CA PHE A 9 -22.29 -15.39 -9.81
C PHE A 9 -20.87 -14.82 -9.66
N HIS A 10 -19.94 -15.55 -9.04
CA HIS A 10 -18.56 -15.09 -8.87
C HIS A 10 -17.68 -15.31 -10.12
N ILE A 11 -17.97 -16.32 -10.92
CA ILE A 11 -17.24 -16.63 -12.17
C ILE A 11 -17.67 -15.69 -13.32
N GLU A 12 -18.94 -15.29 -13.36
CA GLU A 12 -19.46 -14.37 -14.38
C GLU A 12 -18.90 -12.95 -14.24
N GLY A 13 -18.67 -12.45 -13.01
CA GLY A 13 -18.07 -11.12 -12.78
C GLY A 13 -16.67 -10.98 -13.40
N HIS A 14 -15.81 -11.98 -13.24
CA HIS A 14 -14.47 -11.98 -13.83
C HIS A 14 -14.47 -12.08 -15.35
N PHE A 15 -15.43 -12.81 -15.92
CA PHE A 15 -15.56 -12.96 -17.37
C PHE A 15 -16.05 -11.67 -18.05
N TRP A 16 -16.92 -10.91 -17.38
CA TRP A 16 -17.38 -9.60 -17.84
C TRP A 16 -16.28 -8.53 -17.72
N TYR A 17 -15.50 -8.56 -16.64
CA TYR A 17 -14.34 -7.66 -16.47
C TYR A 17 -13.27 -7.90 -17.54
N PHE A 18 -12.95 -9.16 -17.84
CA PHE A 18 -12.00 -9.51 -18.90
C PHE A 18 -12.52 -9.16 -20.30
N LYS A 19 -13.83 -9.34 -20.57
CA LYS A 19 -14.46 -8.89 -21.82
C LYS A 19 -14.52 -7.37 -21.93
N LEU A 20 -14.81 -6.67 -20.84
CA LEU A 20 -14.78 -5.20 -20.80
C LEU A 20 -13.36 -4.68 -21.05
N TYR A 21 -12.35 -5.32 -20.45
CA TYR A 21 -10.93 -5.07 -20.69
C TYR A 21 -10.55 -5.21 -22.18
N GLN A 22 -10.95 -6.30 -22.82
CA GLN A 22 -10.71 -6.50 -24.25
C GLN A 22 -11.50 -5.52 -25.12
N LEU A 23 -12.69 -5.11 -24.69
CA LEU A 23 -13.53 -4.14 -25.41
C LEU A 23 -12.95 -2.72 -25.33
N VAL A 24 -12.49 -2.31 -24.15
CA VAL A 24 -11.79 -1.03 -23.89
C VAL A 24 -10.48 -0.99 -24.69
N TRP A 25 -9.80 -2.15 -24.81
CA TRP A 25 -8.59 -2.29 -25.65
C TRP A 25 -8.89 -2.18 -27.15
N LYS A 26 -9.96 -2.81 -27.62
CA LYS A 26 -10.40 -2.77 -29.04
C LYS A 26 -10.97 -1.42 -29.47
N LEU A 27 -11.59 -0.67 -28.57
CA LEU A 27 -12.26 0.59 -28.91
C LEU A 27 -11.31 1.81 -28.98
N ASN A 28 -10.00 1.62 -28.77
CA ASN A 28 -9.00 2.69 -28.84
C ASN A 28 -9.42 3.96 -28.04
N LEU A 29 -10.13 3.75 -26.92
CA LEU A 29 -10.60 4.82 -26.05
C LEU A 29 -9.40 5.61 -25.52
N ASN A 30 -9.57 6.92 -25.44
CA ASN A 30 -8.56 7.88 -25.02
C ASN A 30 -7.77 7.38 -23.80
N LYS A 31 -6.45 7.44 -23.82
CA LYS A 31 -5.53 6.97 -22.75
C LYS A 31 -5.98 7.43 -21.35
N ASN A 32 -6.54 8.66 -21.26
CA ASN A 32 -7.05 9.22 -20.01
C ASN A 32 -8.29 8.49 -19.48
N PHE A 33 -9.13 7.94 -20.32
CA PHE A 33 -10.32 7.18 -19.92
C PHE A 33 -9.94 5.78 -19.38
N ARG A 34 -8.94 5.13 -19.99
CA ARG A 34 -8.35 3.88 -19.49
C ARG A 34 -7.74 4.05 -18.10
N ARG A 35 -6.91 5.08 -17.93
CA ARG A 35 -6.22 5.39 -16.69
C ARG A 35 -7.18 5.54 -15.50
N TYR A 36 -8.29 6.23 -15.71
CA TYR A 36 -9.27 6.52 -14.67
C TYR A 36 -10.03 5.27 -14.17
N PHE A 37 -10.24 4.26 -15.03
CA PHE A 37 -10.98 3.04 -14.65
C PHE A 37 -10.11 1.91 -14.10
N MET A 38 -8.79 2.03 -14.14
CA MET A 38 -7.87 0.95 -13.73
C MET A 38 -6.91 1.36 -12.61
N ALA A 39 -6.78 2.65 -12.32
CA ALA A 39 -5.91 3.13 -11.25
C ALA A 39 -6.45 2.69 -9.88
N VAL A 40 -5.59 2.02 -9.09
CA VAL A 40 -5.87 1.66 -7.70
C VAL A 40 -5.36 2.73 -6.74
N VAL A 41 -4.38 3.54 -7.17
CA VAL A 41 -3.87 4.74 -6.51
C VAL A 41 -3.70 5.83 -7.54
N SER A 42 -4.21 7.04 -7.27
CA SER A 42 -4.03 8.22 -8.13
C SER A 42 -3.66 9.42 -7.28
N LEU A 43 -2.57 10.09 -7.66
CA LEU A 43 -2.14 11.37 -7.08
C LEU A 43 -2.35 12.47 -8.13
N LYS A 44 -2.89 13.62 -7.71
CA LYS A 44 -3.10 14.78 -8.59
C LYS A 44 -2.63 16.03 -7.88
N ASP A 45 -1.59 16.65 -8.44
CA ASP A 45 -0.98 17.90 -7.97
C ASP A 45 -0.70 17.89 -6.46
N VAL A 46 -0.09 16.77 -5.99
CA VAL A 46 0.14 16.56 -4.56
C VAL A 46 1.38 17.29 -4.11
N HIS A 47 1.23 18.13 -3.08
CA HIS A 47 2.29 18.86 -2.41
C HIS A 47 2.44 18.44 -0.95
N LYS A 48 3.68 18.52 -0.44
CA LYS A 48 3.95 18.34 0.99
C LYS A 48 4.99 19.33 1.48
N PHE A 49 4.60 20.10 2.48
CA PHE A 49 5.45 21.06 3.19
C PHE A 49 5.70 20.56 4.61
N TYR A 50 6.94 20.67 5.09
CA TYR A 50 7.28 20.47 6.49
C TYR A 50 7.81 21.77 7.11
N PRO A 51 7.40 22.13 8.33
CA PRO A 51 7.97 23.27 9.03
C PRO A 51 9.42 23.00 9.46
N LEU A 52 10.34 23.90 9.14
CA LEU A 52 11.73 23.86 9.59
C LEU A 52 12.06 25.19 10.29
N GLY A 53 11.78 25.28 11.58
CA GLY A 53 11.89 26.54 12.33
C GLY A 53 10.92 27.60 11.82
N LYS A 54 11.44 28.68 11.21
CA LYS A 54 10.63 29.75 10.61
C LYS A 54 10.37 29.55 9.10
N GLU A 55 11.05 28.60 8.49
CA GLU A 55 10.94 28.30 7.06
C GLU A 55 10.05 27.05 6.82
N ARG A 56 9.62 26.87 5.58
CA ARG A 56 8.93 25.67 5.12
C ARG A 56 9.81 24.95 4.09
N VAL A 57 10.01 23.67 4.26
CA VAL A 57 10.67 22.80 3.28
C VAL A 57 9.60 22.09 2.47
N GLU A 58 9.59 22.32 1.17
CA GLU A 58 8.71 21.61 0.26
C GLU A 58 9.34 20.27 -0.14
N ALA A 59 8.90 19.20 0.52
CA ALA A 59 9.42 17.84 0.31
C ALA A 59 8.82 17.17 -0.94
N VAL A 60 7.60 17.57 -1.33
CA VAL A 60 6.90 17.08 -2.54
C VAL A 60 6.25 18.27 -3.23
N LYS A 61 6.48 18.42 -4.55
CA LYS A 61 6.25 19.64 -5.35
C LYS A 61 5.35 19.34 -6.54
N GLY A 62 4.04 19.18 -6.31
CA GLY A 62 3.04 19.01 -7.37
C GLY A 62 3.18 17.70 -8.14
N VAL A 63 3.30 16.57 -7.44
CA VAL A 63 3.42 15.26 -8.10
C VAL A 63 2.06 14.74 -8.54
N SER A 64 2.02 14.18 -9.77
CA SER A 64 0.82 13.56 -10.34
C SER A 64 1.19 12.29 -11.07
N PHE A 65 0.67 11.15 -10.62
CA PHE A 65 0.82 9.84 -11.28
C PHE A 65 -0.28 8.89 -10.85
N ASP A 66 -0.46 7.82 -11.62
CA ASP A 66 -1.46 6.78 -11.36
C ASP A 66 -0.77 5.42 -11.29
N ILE A 67 -1.17 4.56 -10.35
CA ILE A 67 -0.75 3.16 -10.28
C ILE A 67 -1.95 2.28 -10.60
N GLU A 68 -1.79 1.37 -11.57
CA GLU A 68 -2.85 0.46 -11.99
C GLU A 68 -2.91 -0.79 -11.10
N LYS A 69 -4.09 -1.41 -11.05
CA LYS A 69 -4.29 -2.65 -10.29
C LYS A 69 -3.40 -3.78 -10.82
N GLY A 70 -2.68 -4.44 -9.93
CA GLY A 70 -1.80 -5.57 -10.24
C GLY A 70 -0.40 -5.16 -10.70
N GLU A 71 -0.09 -3.87 -10.78
CA GLU A 71 1.27 -3.43 -11.08
C GLU A 71 2.26 -3.76 -9.96
N PHE A 72 3.49 -3.98 -10.36
CA PHE A 72 4.66 -4.02 -9.50
C PHE A 72 5.42 -2.71 -9.76
N ALA A 73 5.12 -1.67 -8.97
CA ALA A 73 5.52 -0.29 -9.22
C ALA A 73 6.58 0.21 -8.24
N ALA A 74 7.44 1.12 -8.66
CA ALA A 74 8.43 1.76 -7.80
C ALA A 74 8.38 3.28 -7.90
N ILE A 75 8.46 3.95 -6.74
CA ILE A 75 8.83 5.34 -6.57
C ILE A 75 10.33 5.34 -6.30
N SER A 76 11.13 5.73 -7.29
CA SER A 76 12.59 5.63 -7.29
C SER A 76 13.27 7.00 -7.24
N GLY A 77 14.46 7.06 -6.66
CA GLY A 77 15.27 8.28 -6.61
C GLY A 77 16.29 8.27 -5.48
N PRO A 78 17.19 9.25 -5.40
CA PRO A 78 18.20 9.33 -4.36
C PRO A 78 17.59 9.53 -2.96
N SER A 79 18.41 9.36 -1.91
CA SER A 79 17.98 9.66 -0.55
C SER A 79 17.58 11.14 -0.43
N GLY A 80 16.52 11.43 0.32
CA GLY A 80 15.99 12.79 0.48
C GLY A 80 15.15 13.34 -0.68
N SER A 81 14.93 12.58 -1.77
CA SER A 81 14.14 13.05 -2.90
C SER A 81 12.62 13.14 -2.68
N GLY A 82 12.10 12.67 -1.53
CA GLY A 82 10.67 12.73 -1.21
C GLY A 82 9.92 11.39 -1.35
N LYS A 83 10.59 10.27 -1.70
CA LYS A 83 9.98 8.95 -1.91
C LYS A 83 9.15 8.44 -0.73
N SER A 84 9.77 8.36 0.46
CA SER A 84 9.09 7.87 1.67
C SER A 84 7.98 8.83 2.10
N THR A 85 8.11 10.13 1.82
CA THR A 85 7.04 11.12 2.03
C THR A 85 5.83 10.79 1.14
N ILE A 86 6.06 10.56 -0.16
CA ILE A 86 4.99 10.17 -1.09
C ILE A 86 4.37 8.85 -0.65
N LEU A 87 5.19 7.83 -0.32
CA LEU A 87 4.69 6.53 0.13
C LEU A 87 3.86 6.66 1.42
N ASN A 88 4.26 7.52 2.37
CA ASN A 88 3.53 7.77 3.60
C ASN A 88 2.18 8.49 3.34
N MET A 89 2.13 9.40 2.37
CA MET A 89 0.87 10.06 1.98
C MET A 89 -0.08 9.06 1.29
N VAL A 90 0.42 8.22 0.36
CA VAL A 90 -0.36 7.12 -0.23
C VAL A 90 -0.82 6.14 0.86
N GLY A 91 0.04 5.91 1.85
CA GLY A 91 -0.24 5.06 3.00
C GLY A 91 -1.20 5.66 4.03
N LEU A 92 -1.63 6.90 3.80
CA LEU A 92 -2.50 7.64 4.73
C LEU A 92 -1.90 7.76 6.14
N ILE A 93 -0.57 7.66 6.25
CA ILE A 93 0.19 7.87 7.49
C ILE A 93 0.44 9.36 7.68
N ASP A 94 0.71 10.07 6.57
CA ASP A 94 0.90 11.52 6.53
C ASP A 94 -0.16 12.17 5.63
N LEU A 95 -0.52 13.43 5.90
CA LEU A 95 -1.48 14.21 5.13
C LEU A 95 -0.74 15.00 4.05
N PRO A 96 -1.24 15.09 2.81
CA PRO A 96 -0.75 16.07 1.85
C PRO A 96 -1.05 17.49 2.32
N SER A 97 -0.23 18.46 1.94
CA SER A 97 -0.48 19.89 2.18
C SER A 97 -1.40 20.49 1.11
N ALA A 98 -1.41 19.93 -0.10
CA ALA A 98 -2.31 20.28 -1.19
C ALA A 98 -2.43 19.13 -2.19
N GLY A 99 -3.41 19.22 -3.09
CA GLY A 99 -3.69 18.22 -4.11
C GLY A 99 -4.70 17.16 -3.66
N SER A 100 -4.86 16.09 -4.45
CA SER A 100 -5.78 14.99 -4.12
C SER A 100 -5.11 13.64 -4.24
N ILE A 101 -5.56 12.70 -3.39
CA ILE A 101 -5.15 11.29 -3.41
C ILE A 101 -6.42 10.44 -3.47
N VAL A 102 -6.50 9.59 -4.48
CA VAL A 102 -7.59 8.62 -4.66
C VAL A 102 -7.05 7.23 -4.40
N ILE A 103 -7.76 6.43 -3.59
CA ILE A 103 -7.46 5.02 -3.33
C ILE A 103 -8.70 4.20 -3.65
N GLY A 104 -8.57 3.26 -4.59
CA GLY A 104 -9.71 2.62 -5.21
C GLY A 104 -10.62 3.67 -5.85
N ASP A 105 -11.90 3.67 -5.46
CA ASP A 105 -12.89 4.65 -5.95
C ASP A 105 -13.08 5.86 -5.01
N THR A 106 -12.21 6.02 -3.99
CA THR A 106 -12.41 7.03 -2.95
C THR A 106 -11.36 8.13 -3.03
N ASP A 107 -11.79 9.37 -3.27
CA ASP A 107 -10.99 10.56 -2.99
C ASP A 107 -10.89 10.74 -1.46
N VAL A 108 -9.68 10.54 -0.96
CA VAL A 108 -9.41 10.45 0.49
C VAL A 108 -9.73 11.76 1.20
N TYR A 109 -9.43 12.88 0.57
CA TYR A 109 -9.51 14.21 1.17
C TYR A 109 -10.68 15.05 0.64
N ALA A 110 -11.61 14.45 -0.10
CA ALA A 110 -12.77 15.18 -0.64
C ALA A 110 -13.54 15.94 0.45
N GLY A 111 -13.69 17.24 0.25
CA GLY A 111 -14.39 18.15 1.15
C GLY A 111 -13.64 18.48 2.45
N VAL A 112 -12.31 18.30 2.47
CA VAL A 112 -11.43 18.66 3.58
C VAL A 112 -10.58 19.86 3.17
N ASP A 113 -10.49 20.87 4.03
CA ASP A 113 -9.49 21.92 3.90
C ASP A 113 -8.17 21.40 4.46
N LEU A 114 -7.22 21.16 3.56
CA LEU A 114 -5.93 20.56 3.93
C LEU A 114 -5.03 21.55 4.68
N GLU A 115 -5.15 22.86 4.42
CA GLU A 115 -4.35 23.89 5.14
C GLU A 115 -4.74 23.92 6.61
N ASP A 116 -6.03 23.91 6.92
CA ASP A 116 -6.53 23.87 8.30
C ASP A 116 -6.14 22.55 9.00
N ALA A 117 -6.27 21.41 8.31
CA ALA A 117 -5.94 20.10 8.85
C ALA A 117 -4.44 19.98 9.17
N GLU A 118 -3.54 20.56 8.36
CA GLU A 118 -2.10 20.52 8.56
C GLU A 118 -1.65 21.43 9.72
N VAL A 119 -2.20 22.62 9.83
CA VAL A 119 -1.91 23.56 10.93
C VAL A 119 -2.24 22.93 12.29
N GLU A 120 -3.33 22.20 12.37
CA GLU A 120 -3.74 21.51 13.58
C GLU A 120 -2.85 20.30 13.90
N ASN A 121 -2.46 19.51 12.91
CA ASN A 121 -1.55 18.35 13.08
C ASN A 121 -0.17 18.81 13.57
N ASN A 122 0.37 19.90 13.04
CA ASN A 122 1.67 20.46 13.44
C ASN A 122 1.64 21.10 14.83
N ARG A 123 0.52 21.66 15.30
CA ARG A 123 0.37 22.13 16.67
C ARG A 123 0.46 21.03 17.70
N TRP A 124 0.07 19.80 17.35
CA TRP A 124 0.13 18.67 18.26
C TRP A 124 1.56 18.13 18.44
N SER A 125 2.39 18.13 17.39
CA SER A 125 3.78 17.66 17.45
C SER A 125 4.71 18.61 18.20
N SER A 126 4.37 19.90 18.32
CA SER A 126 5.20 20.94 18.96
C SER A 126 4.85 21.25 20.41
N SER A 127 3.71 20.79 20.94
CA SER A 127 3.28 21.07 22.31
C SER A 127 3.58 19.93 23.26
N GLY A 128 4.75 19.99 23.95
CA GLY A 128 5.09 19.09 25.07
C GLY A 128 4.24 19.27 26.33
N ASP A 129 3.07 19.92 26.25
CA ASP A 129 2.26 20.31 27.39
C ASP A 129 1.13 19.30 27.65
N SER A 130 1.34 18.45 28.66
CA SER A 130 0.44 17.36 29.08
C SER A 130 -0.96 17.79 29.55
N LYS A 131 -1.22 19.10 29.72
CA LYS A 131 -2.53 19.64 30.15
C LYS A 131 -3.51 19.87 28.99
N LYS A 132 -3.07 19.83 27.73
CA LYS A 132 -3.91 19.99 26.54
C LYS A 132 -4.43 18.70 25.93
N LYS A 133 -4.55 17.63 26.71
CA LYS A 133 -5.11 16.33 26.32
C LYS A 133 -6.56 16.36 25.76
N LYS A 134 -7.20 17.53 25.71
CA LYS A 134 -8.58 17.72 25.22
C LYS A 134 -8.68 18.15 23.75
N LEU A 135 -7.56 18.45 23.08
CA LEU A 135 -7.53 18.81 21.65
C LEU A 135 -7.13 17.63 20.75
N ARG A 136 -7.73 16.48 20.98
CA ARG A 136 -7.55 15.26 20.13
C ARG A 136 -8.42 15.26 18.86
N THR A 137 -8.85 16.41 18.35
CA THR A 137 -9.79 16.48 17.25
C THR A 137 -9.44 17.58 16.28
N SER A 138 -8.31 17.47 15.65
CA SER A 138 -8.03 18.39 14.56
C SER A 138 -8.29 17.77 13.19
N ILE A 139 -8.18 16.46 13.04
CA ILE A 139 -8.75 15.79 11.86
C ILE A 139 -10.26 15.64 12.09
N PRO A 140 -11.13 16.17 11.22
CA PRO A 140 -12.56 15.96 11.33
C PRO A 140 -12.87 14.48 11.56
N ASN A 141 -13.68 14.13 12.57
CA ASN A 141 -14.01 12.73 12.89
C ASN A 141 -14.42 11.90 11.67
N LYS A 142 -14.99 12.56 10.65
CA LYS A 142 -15.39 11.96 9.39
C LYS A 142 -14.18 11.58 8.53
N LEU A 143 -13.12 12.41 8.51
CA LEU A 143 -11.88 12.14 7.79
C LEU A 143 -11.09 11.04 8.48
N ASP A 144 -10.94 11.08 9.81
CA ASP A 144 -10.23 10.06 10.59
C ASP A 144 -10.85 8.66 10.38
N LYS A 145 -12.18 8.55 10.40
CA LYS A 145 -12.88 7.31 10.06
C LYS A 145 -12.62 6.87 8.63
N ARG A 146 -12.64 7.80 7.65
CA ARG A 146 -12.36 7.50 6.24
C ARG A 146 -10.95 6.96 6.07
N ILE A 147 -9.94 7.66 6.61
CA ILE A 147 -8.54 7.26 6.59
C ILE A 147 -8.34 5.88 7.24
N THR A 148 -8.87 5.68 8.44
CA THR A 148 -8.76 4.42 9.16
C THR A 148 -9.43 3.28 8.40
N GLY A 149 -10.60 3.53 7.81
CA GLY A 149 -11.32 2.56 6.98
C GLY A 149 -10.53 2.16 5.74
N LEU A 150 -10.07 3.13 4.96
CA LEU A 150 -9.29 2.88 3.74
C LEU A 150 -7.97 2.18 4.03
N ARG A 151 -7.25 2.60 5.07
CA ARG A 151 -5.98 1.97 5.47
C ARG A 151 -6.17 0.50 5.80
N ARG A 152 -7.25 0.16 6.50
CA ARG A 152 -7.56 -1.21 6.86
C ARG A 152 -8.01 -2.07 5.68
N SER A 153 -8.84 -1.53 4.79
CA SER A 153 -9.47 -2.29 3.70
C SER A 153 -8.67 -2.32 2.40
N HIS A 154 -7.79 -1.31 2.16
CA HIS A 154 -7.11 -1.14 0.88
C HIS A 154 -5.59 -1.22 0.95
N LEU A 155 -4.98 -1.06 2.15
CA LEU A 155 -3.54 -0.88 2.27
C LEU A 155 -2.91 -1.91 3.20
N GLY A 156 -1.85 -2.56 2.74
CA GLY A 156 -0.92 -3.31 3.57
C GLY A 156 0.44 -2.62 3.60
N PHE A 157 1.21 -2.81 4.68
CA PHE A 157 2.49 -2.15 4.86
C PHE A 157 3.62 -3.13 5.12
N ILE A 158 4.75 -2.92 4.42
CA ILE A 158 6.04 -3.56 4.65
C ILE A 158 7.02 -2.44 4.95
N PHE A 159 7.45 -2.34 6.21
CA PHE A 159 8.39 -1.32 6.67
C PHE A 159 9.83 -1.81 6.55
N GLN A 160 10.78 -0.88 6.42
CA GLN A 160 12.20 -1.16 6.39
C GLN A 160 12.68 -1.96 7.61
N THR A 161 12.17 -1.69 8.81
CA THR A 161 12.57 -2.30 10.08
C THR A 161 11.70 -3.49 10.50
N PHE A 162 10.96 -4.10 9.57
CA PHE A 162 10.04 -5.23 9.77
C PHE A 162 8.86 -4.93 10.70
N ASN A 163 9.04 -4.19 11.77
CA ASN A 163 8.04 -3.80 12.79
C ASN A 163 7.21 -4.99 13.31
N LEU A 164 7.88 -6.12 13.56
CA LEU A 164 7.25 -7.28 14.19
C LEU A 164 7.06 -7.03 15.68
N ILE A 165 5.98 -7.58 16.23
CA ILE A 165 5.72 -7.55 17.67
C ILE A 165 6.59 -8.64 18.31
N PRO A 166 7.59 -8.29 19.15
CA PRO A 166 8.64 -9.23 19.57
C PRO A 166 8.13 -10.40 20.43
N VAL A 167 7.04 -10.18 21.18
CA VAL A 167 6.48 -11.19 22.08
C VAL A 167 5.61 -12.21 21.35
N LEU A 168 5.14 -11.89 20.14
CA LEU A 168 4.31 -12.74 19.29
C LEU A 168 5.17 -13.66 18.42
N ASN A 169 4.66 -14.86 18.16
CA ASN A 169 5.24 -15.79 17.20
C ASN A 169 4.89 -15.38 15.73
N VAL A 170 5.35 -16.17 14.75
CA VAL A 170 5.08 -15.93 13.32
C VAL A 170 3.58 -15.89 13.04
N TYR A 171 2.84 -16.90 13.49
CA TYR A 171 1.39 -16.99 13.28
C TYR A 171 0.66 -15.79 13.88
N GLU A 172 0.93 -15.45 15.11
CA GLU A 172 0.30 -14.35 15.83
C GLU A 172 0.62 -12.98 15.23
N ASN A 173 1.86 -12.77 14.76
CA ASN A 173 2.23 -11.55 14.04
C ASN A 173 1.42 -11.38 12.73
N ILE A 174 1.18 -12.47 12.01
CA ILE A 174 0.41 -12.46 10.76
C ILE A 174 -1.10 -12.31 11.07
N GLU A 175 -1.60 -12.94 12.12
CA GLU A 175 -2.99 -12.85 12.56
C GLU A 175 -3.37 -11.46 13.06
N PHE A 176 -2.41 -10.73 13.68
CA PHE A 176 -2.66 -9.48 14.41
C PHE A 176 -3.55 -8.46 13.66
N PRO A 177 -3.34 -8.16 12.37
CA PRO A 177 -4.22 -7.24 11.63
C PRO A 177 -5.68 -7.70 11.55
N LEU A 178 -5.94 -9.00 11.60
CA LEU A 178 -7.31 -9.57 11.55
C LEU A 178 -8.06 -9.39 12.86
N LEU A 179 -7.35 -9.14 13.97
CA LEU A 179 -7.95 -8.87 15.29
C LEU A 179 -8.46 -7.42 15.40
N LEU A 180 -8.04 -6.53 14.49
CA LEU A 180 -8.45 -5.13 14.43
C LEU A 180 -9.76 -5.01 13.64
N GLU A 181 -10.84 -5.61 14.13
CA GLU A 181 -12.14 -5.59 13.45
C GLU A 181 -12.74 -4.18 13.42
N SER A 182 -13.40 -3.84 12.29
CA SER A 182 -14.17 -2.61 12.16
C SER A 182 -15.67 -2.92 12.14
N LYS A 183 -16.44 -2.16 12.90
CA LYS A 183 -17.92 -2.19 12.85
C LYS A 183 -18.47 -1.34 11.69
N ASP A 184 -17.63 -0.53 11.04
CA ASP A 184 -18.03 0.32 9.92
C ASP A 184 -18.04 -0.52 8.63
N PRO A 185 -19.19 -0.65 7.94
CA PRO A 185 -19.28 -1.38 6.67
C PRO A 185 -18.32 -0.86 5.58
N ASN A 186 -18.01 0.44 5.61
CA ASN A 186 -17.09 1.06 4.64
C ASN A 186 -15.61 0.78 4.93
N SER A 187 -15.31 0.18 6.08
CA SER A 187 -13.96 -0.21 6.52
C SER A 187 -13.73 -1.71 6.44
N LYS A 188 -14.64 -2.47 5.82
CA LYS A 188 -14.53 -3.93 5.75
C LYS A 188 -13.40 -4.35 4.83
N SER A 189 -12.55 -5.23 5.36
CA SER A 189 -11.60 -6.03 4.59
C SER A 189 -12.31 -7.27 4.02
N PRO A 190 -11.88 -7.82 2.87
CA PRO A 190 -12.44 -9.04 2.29
C PRO A 190 -12.44 -10.25 3.24
N VAL A 191 -11.57 -10.26 4.25
CA VAL A 191 -11.44 -11.35 5.24
C VAL A 191 -12.30 -11.17 6.49
N ASP A 192 -13.01 -10.05 6.63
CA ASP A 192 -13.85 -9.82 7.82
C ASP A 192 -15.05 -10.76 7.88
N ASP A 193 -15.54 -11.20 6.72
CA ASP A 193 -16.64 -12.17 6.64
C ASP A 193 -16.16 -13.65 6.74
N PHE A 194 -14.85 -13.88 6.94
CA PHE A 194 -14.31 -15.22 7.13
C PHE A 194 -14.68 -15.76 8.52
N THR A 195 -15.08 -17.03 8.57
CA THR A 195 -15.19 -17.77 9.82
C THR A 195 -13.80 -17.95 10.45
N LYS A 196 -13.75 -18.29 11.73
CA LYS A 196 -12.49 -18.57 12.44
C LYS A 196 -11.64 -19.63 11.69
N ALA A 197 -12.27 -20.70 11.22
CA ALA A 197 -11.58 -21.76 10.46
C ALA A 197 -11.03 -21.24 9.13
N GLN A 198 -11.77 -20.39 8.41
CA GLN A 198 -11.29 -19.78 7.17
C GLN A 198 -10.15 -18.79 7.40
N LYS A 199 -10.18 -18.02 8.50
CA LYS A 199 -9.05 -17.14 8.89
C LYS A 199 -7.80 -17.97 9.17
N GLU A 200 -7.93 -19.06 9.92
CA GLU A 200 -6.82 -19.97 10.24
C GLU A 200 -6.24 -20.63 8.97
N GLU A 201 -7.08 -21.13 8.08
CA GLU A 201 -6.67 -21.69 6.79
C GLU A 201 -5.93 -20.65 5.93
N TRP A 202 -6.45 -19.42 5.87
CA TRP A 202 -5.86 -18.33 5.14
C TRP A 202 -4.48 -17.92 5.67
N ILE A 203 -4.33 -17.82 7.00
CA ILE A 203 -3.04 -17.52 7.64
C ILE A 203 -2.03 -18.63 7.34
N ASN A 204 -2.42 -19.91 7.47
CA ASN A 204 -1.54 -21.04 7.17
C ASN A 204 -1.12 -21.07 5.70
N PHE A 205 -2.04 -20.77 4.77
CA PHE A 205 -1.74 -20.59 3.34
C PHE A 205 -0.67 -19.52 3.13
N LEU A 206 -0.78 -18.36 3.76
CA LEU A 206 0.21 -17.29 3.63
C LEU A 206 1.57 -17.68 4.24
N ILE A 207 1.59 -18.37 5.39
CA ILE A 207 2.80 -18.87 6.03
C ILE A 207 3.54 -19.83 5.08
N ASP A 208 2.81 -20.71 4.41
CA ASP A 208 3.36 -21.65 3.42
C ASP A 208 3.89 -20.89 2.19
N LYS A 209 3.10 -19.96 1.62
CA LYS A 209 3.51 -19.14 0.47
C LYS A 209 4.80 -18.35 0.69
N VAL A 210 5.06 -17.90 1.90
CA VAL A 210 6.31 -17.20 2.23
C VAL A 210 7.42 -18.15 2.71
N GLY A 211 7.17 -19.47 2.77
CA GLY A 211 8.14 -20.51 3.14
C GLY A 211 8.53 -20.48 4.60
N LEU A 212 7.55 -20.33 5.51
CA LEU A 212 7.77 -20.25 6.96
C LEU A 212 7.02 -21.32 7.76
N SER A 213 6.55 -22.42 7.13
CA SER A 213 5.73 -23.46 7.75
C SER A 213 6.41 -24.08 8.98
N GLU A 214 7.72 -24.34 8.91
CA GLU A 214 8.51 -24.87 10.03
C GLU A 214 8.74 -23.85 11.16
N TRP A 215 8.62 -22.57 10.86
CA TRP A 215 8.88 -21.44 11.78
C TRP A 215 7.63 -20.87 12.41
N LYS A 216 6.45 -21.42 12.13
CA LYS A 216 5.14 -20.91 12.52
C LYS A 216 5.04 -20.50 14.00
N ASN A 217 5.63 -21.27 14.89
CA ASN A 217 5.56 -21.06 16.35
C ASN A 217 6.77 -20.32 16.94
N HIS A 218 7.75 -19.92 16.11
CA HIS A 218 8.94 -19.19 16.55
C HIS A 218 8.62 -17.70 16.76
N LYS A 219 9.25 -17.10 17.76
CA LYS A 219 9.13 -15.66 18.05
C LYS A 219 10.01 -14.84 17.11
N ALA A 220 9.69 -13.54 16.97
CA ALA A 220 10.40 -12.63 16.08
C ALA A 220 11.92 -12.53 16.33
N ASN A 221 12.36 -12.66 17.58
CA ASN A 221 13.78 -12.65 17.97
C ASN A 221 14.56 -13.93 17.64
N GLU A 222 13.86 -15.03 17.35
CA GLU A 222 14.43 -16.33 16.95
C GLU A 222 14.63 -16.44 15.45
N LEU A 223 14.18 -15.44 14.68
CA LEU A 223 14.19 -15.44 13.23
C LEU A 223 15.37 -14.67 12.65
N SER A 224 15.91 -15.12 11.52
CA SER A 224 16.85 -14.37 10.70
C SER A 224 16.21 -13.11 10.10
N GLY A 225 17.01 -12.17 9.59
CA GLY A 225 16.50 -10.96 8.91
C GLY A 225 15.57 -11.29 7.74
N GLY A 226 15.95 -12.24 6.89
CA GLY A 226 15.12 -12.69 5.77
C GLY A 226 13.81 -13.35 6.21
N GLN A 227 13.83 -14.14 7.28
CA GLN A 227 12.62 -14.73 7.85
C GLN A 227 11.68 -13.65 8.43
N ARG A 228 12.23 -12.69 9.18
CA ARG A 228 11.45 -11.55 9.69
C ARG A 228 10.79 -10.76 8.57
N GLN A 229 11.50 -10.54 7.45
CA GLN A 229 10.93 -9.88 6.27
C GLN A 229 9.77 -10.70 5.65
N ARG A 230 9.91 -12.02 5.57
CA ARG A 230 8.84 -12.91 5.08
C ARG A 230 7.59 -12.85 5.98
N VAL A 231 7.76 -12.76 7.30
CA VAL A 231 6.64 -12.53 8.24
C VAL A 231 5.97 -11.18 7.97
N ALA A 232 6.76 -10.09 7.79
CA ALA A 232 6.21 -8.76 7.49
C ALA A 232 5.43 -8.75 6.17
N ILE A 233 5.91 -9.47 5.14
CA ILE A 233 5.21 -9.63 3.86
C ILE A 233 3.88 -10.37 4.06
N ALA A 234 3.87 -11.52 4.73
CA ALA A 234 2.64 -12.28 4.99
C ALA A 234 1.63 -11.48 5.82
N ARG A 235 2.10 -10.73 6.83
CA ARG A 235 1.28 -9.84 7.65
C ARG A 235 0.63 -8.72 6.81
N ALA A 236 1.36 -8.17 5.84
CA ALA A 236 0.82 -7.14 4.95
C ALA A 236 -0.27 -7.69 4.01
N LEU A 237 -0.19 -8.96 3.62
CA LEU A 237 -1.13 -9.63 2.72
C LEU A 237 -2.37 -10.19 3.41
N VAL A 238 -2.34 -10.36 4.75
CA VAL A 238 -3.37 -11.12 5.47
C VAL A 238 -4.77 -10.51 5.38
N THR A 239 -4.86 -9.19 5.25
CA THR A 239 -6.13 -8.47 5.08
C THR A 239 -6.69 -8.53 3.67
N LYS A 240 -5.98 -9.15 2.71
CA LYS A 240 -6.31 -9.11 1.27
C LYS A 240 -6.43 -7.69 0.72
N ALA A 241 -5.64 -6.77 1.26
CA ALA A 241 -5.58 -5.41 0.77
C ALA A 241 -5.11 -5.38 -0.70
N PRO A 242 -5.79 -4.63 -1.59
CA PRO A 242 -5.42 -4.56 -3.01
C PRO A 242 -4.07 -3.89 -3.28
N VAL A 243 -3.56 -3.09 -2.32
CA VAL A 243 -2.28 -2.36 -2.44
C VAL A 243 -1.38 -2.67 -1.27
N ILE A 244 -0.14 -3.08 -1.55
CA ILE A 244 0.93 -3.24 -0.56
C ILE A 244 1.99 -2.17 -0.79
N LEU A 245 2.22 -1.37 0.23
CA LEU A 245 3.25 -0.34 0.27
C LEU A 245 4.50 -0.90 0.94
N ALA A 246 5.65 -0.78 0.27
CA ALA A 246 6.92 -1.31 0.77
C ALA A 246 8.00 -0.22 0.79
N ASP A 247 8.37 0.22 1.98
CA ASP A 247 9.42 1.23 2.17
C ASP A 247 10.77 0.54 2.37
N GLU A 248 11.66 0.66 1.37
CA GLU A 248 13.02 0.09 1.38
C GLU A 248 13.05 -1.40 1.87
N PRO A 249 12.26 -2.32 1.30
CA PRO A 249 11.99 -3.63 1.90
C PRO A 249 13.20 -4.58 1.96
N THR A 250 14.31 -4.22 1.35
CA THR A 250 15.54 -5.02 1.30
C THR A 250 16.74 -4.35 1.98
N ALA A 251 16.58 -3.13 2.50
CA ALA A 251 17.69 -2.32 3.02
C ALA A 251 18.44 -2.97 4.20
N ASN A 252 17.74 -3.79 5.01
CA ASN A 252 18.32 -4.46 6.18
C ASN A 252 18.69 -5.93 5.93
N LEU A 253 18.86 -6.32 4.65
CA LEU A 253 19.17 -7.68 4.24
C LEU A 253 20.48 -7.72 3.44
N ASP A 254 21.21 -8.83 3.55
CA ASP A 254 22.32 -9.11 2.65
C ASP A 254 21.83 -9.35 1.20
N SER A 255 22.73 -9.30 0.23
CA SER A 255 22.41 -9.36 -1.20
C SER A 255 21.66 -10.63 -1.59
N LYS A 256 21.99 -11.80 -1.01
CA LYS A 256 21.36 -13.08 -1.31
C LYS A 256 19.92 -13.12 -0.79
N ASN A 257 19.71 -12.71 0.46
CA ASN A 257 18.38 -12.63 1.06
C ASN A 257 17.53 -11.58 0.35
N SER A 258 18.12 -10.42 -0.01
CA SER A 258 17.43 -9.37 -0.78
C SER A 258 16.85 -9.91 -2.10
N GLU A 259 17.66 -10.64 -2.88
CA GLU A 259 17.22 -11.21 -4.16
C GLU A 259 16.08 -12.23 -3.95
N GLN A 260 16.18 -13.08 -2.93
CA GLN A 260 15.13 -14.06 -2.62
C GLN A 260 13.80 -13.37 -2.22
N ILE A 261 13.87 -12.29 -1.42
CA ILE A 261 12.70 -11.52 -1.02
C ILE A 261 12.06 -10.83 -2.23
N LEU A 262 12.84 -10.26 -3.14
CA LEU A 262 12.31 -9.63 -4.35
C LEU A 262 11.61 -10.65 -5.27
N LYS A 263 12.23 -11.82 -5.48
CA LYS A 263 11.61 -12.91 -6.25
C LYS A 263 10.31 -13.39 -5.60
N LEU A 264 10.29 -13.51 -4.27
CA LEU A 264 9.08 -13.85 -3.52
C LEU A 264 7.99 -12.79 -3.75
N MET A 265 8.29 -11.50 -3.56
CA MET A 265 7.30 -10.43 -3.74
C MET A 265 6.76 -10.38 -5.17
N LYS A 266 7.62 -10.59 -6.19
CA LYS A 266 7.18 -10.67 -7.59
C LYS A 266 6.30 -11.88 -7.85
N SER A 267 6.59 -13.05 -7.24
CA SER A 267 5.74 -14.23 -7.35
C SER A 267 4.36 -14.02 -6.70
N LEU A 268 4.32 -13.36 -5.53
CA LEU A 268 3.08 -13.02 -4.84
C LEU A 268 2.25 -11.98 -5.62
N ASN A 269 2.88 -11.02 -6.30
CA ASN A 269 2.19 -10.08 -7.19
C ASN A 269 1.51 -10.79 -8.37
N LYS A 270 2.14 -11.83 -8.92
CA LYS A 270 1.60 -12.60 -10.06
C LYS A 270 0.66 -13.73 -9.63
N ASP A 271 0.51 -13.97 -8.32
CA ASP A 271 -0.33 -15.04 -7.79
C ASP A 271 -1.83 -14.71 -8.02
N PRO A 272 -2.59 -15.56 -8.72
CA PRO A 272 -3.98 -15.29 -9.06
C PRO A 272 -4.92 -15.24 -7.84
N ASP A 273 -4.54 -15.86 -6.72
CA ASP A 273 -5.32 -15.86 -5.48
C ASP A 273 -5.14 -14.57 -4.67
N LEU A 274 -4.02 -13.85 -4.90
CA LEU A 274 -3.67 -12.63 -4.18
C LEU A 274 -4.05 -11.37 -4.96
N GLN A 275 -3.76 -11.30 -6.26
CA GLN A 275 -4.06 -10.18 -7.16
C GLN A 275 -3.64 -8.81 -6.59
N THR A 276 -2.46 -8.73 -5.98
CA THR A 276 -2.02 -7.58 -5.18
C THR A 276 -1.11 -6.66 -5.98
N THR A 277 -1.35 -5.35 -5.89
CA THR A 277 -0.47 -4.29 -6.39
C THR A 277 0.63 -4.03 -5.37
N PHE A 278 1.89 -3.92 -5.80
CA PHE A 278 2.99 -3.52 -4.94
C PHE A 278 3.50 -2.14 -5.35
N ILE A 279 3.71 -1.25 -4.38
CA ILE A 279 4.31 0.07 -4.57
C ILE A 279 5.52 0.18 -3.65
N PHE A 280 6.70 0.30 -4.24
CA PHE A 280 7.96 0.40 -3.53
C PHE A 280 8.44 1.85 -3.42
N SER A 281 8.96 2.24 -2.27
CA SER A 281 9.87 3.38 -2.15
C SER A 281 11.28 2.81 -2.10
N THR A 282 12.12 3.13 -3.09
CA THR A 282 13.46 2.53 -3.16
C THR A 282 14.48 3.35 -3.94
N HIS A 283 15.74 3.14 -3.64
CA HIS A 283 16.89 3.54 -4.46
C HIS A 283 17.66 2.32 -5.02
N ASP A 284 17.19 1.10 -4.73
CA ASP A 284 17.80 -0.16 -5.19
C ASP A 284 17.42 -0.43 -6.65
N SER A 285 18.43 -0.41 -7.55
CA SER A 285 18.25 -0.67 -8.97
C SER A 285 17.65 -2.05 -9.25
N ARG A 286 17.93 -3.05 -8.41
CA ARG A 286 17.39 -4.42 -8.56
C ARG A 286 15.86 -4.43 -8.45
N ILE A 287 15.30 -3.59 -7.55
CA ILE A 287 13.83 -3.43 -7.45
C ILE A 287 13.31 -2.71 -8.69
N VAL A 288 13.96 -1.59 -9.06
CA VAL A 288 13.60 -0.80 -10.24
C VAL A 288 13.57 -1.66 -11.52
N ASP A 289 14.58 -2.52 -11.70
CA ASP A 289 14.66 -3.41 -12.87
C ASP A 289 13.52 -4.45 -12.94
N MET A 290 13.00 -4.86 -11.79
CA MET A 290 11.90 -5.83 -11.71
C MET A 290 10.51 -5.20 -11.82
N CYS A 291 10.40 -3.87 -11.70
CA CYS A 291 9.14 -3.15 -11.75
C CYS A 291 8.57 -3.04 -13.17
N ASP A 292 7.25 -3.15 -13.25
CA ASP A 292 6.50 -2.93 -14.49
C ASP A 292 6.27 -1.43 -14.73
N HIS A 293 6.28 -0.62 -13.64
CA HIS A 293 6.07 0.82 -13.64
C HIS A 293 7.05 1.50 -12.68
N VAL A 294 7.73 2.58 -13.12
CA VAL A 294 8.71 3.31 -12.32
C VAL A 294 8.49 4.81 -12.40
N VAL A 295 8.21 5.43 -11.25
CA VAL A 295 8.12 6.89 -11.09
C VAL A 295 9.42 7.40 -10.48
N HIS A 296 10.21 8.13 -11.26
CA HIS A 296 11.50 8.68 -10.82
C HIS A 296 11.32 10.05 -10.18
N ILE A 297 11.69 10.17 -8.91
CA ILE A 297 11.60 11.40 -8.11
C ILE A 297 12.98 11.98 -7.86
N LEU A 298 13.11 13.28 -8.10
CA LEU A 298 14.29 14.08 -7.75
C LEU A 298 13.83 15.42 -7.18
N ASP A 299 14.36 15.81 -6.02
CA ASP A 299 14.08 17.09 -5.35
C ASP A 299 12.57 17.38 -5.18
N GLY A 300 11.79 16.34 -4.86
CA GLY A 300 10.34 16.42 -4.66
C GLY A 300 9.51 16.48 -5.93
N GLN A 301 10.10 16.33 -7.12
CA GLN A 301 9.41 16.39 -8.41
C GLN A 301 9.56 15.08 -9.19
N ILE A 302 8.57 14.76 -10.02
CA ILE A 302 8.69 13.68 -11.01
C ILE A 302 9.65 14.15 -12.11
N LYS A 303 10.69 13.35 -12.38
CA LYS A 303 11.61 13.56 -13.51
C LYS A 303 11.25 12.67 -14.69
N ASN A 304 10.72 11.49 -14.40
CA ASN A 304 10.34 10.53 -15.41
C ASN A 304 9.27 9.59 -14.85
N ASP A 305 8.35 9.15 -15.70
CA ASP A 305 7.29 8.19 -15.38
C ASP A 305 7.30 7.14 -16.49
N GLU A 306 7.73 5.91 -16.18
CA GLU A 306 8.03 4.86 -17.13
C GLU A 306 7.18 3.62 -16.90
N HIS A 307 6.46 3.18 -17.95
CA HIS A 307 5.82 1.87 -17.97
C HIS A 307 6.64 0.92 -18.86
N LYS A 308 7.01 -0.24 -18.31
CA LYS A 308 7.72 -1.30 -19.03
C LYS A 308 6.69 -2.33 -19.51
N VAL A 309 6.43 -2.34 -20.82
CA VAL A 309 5.53 -3.34 -21.44
C VAL A 309 6.38 -4.30 -22.27
N GLY A 310 6.58 -5.52 -21.79
CA GLY A 310 7.46 -6.49 -22.43
C GLY A 310 8.94 -6.08 -22.36
N SER A 311 9.64 -6.10 -23.51
CA SER A 311 11.04 -5.65 -23.63
C SER A 311 11.18 -4.16 -24.01
N ASP A 312 10.07 -3.43 -24.21
CA ASP A 312 10.09 -2.05 -24.67
C ASP A 312 9.75 -1.09 -23.51
N ILE A 313 10.56 -0.02 -23.38
CA ILE A 313 10.34 1.06 -22.41
C ILE A 313 9.56 2.16 -23.10
N TYR A 314 8.35 2.46 -22.64
CA TYR A 314 7.59 3.62 -23.07
C TYR A 314 7.72 4.73 -22.01
N LYS A 315 8.26 5.89 -22.44
CA LYS A 315 8.26 7.14 -21.67
C LYS A 315 6.99 7.91 -21.94
N ILE A 316 6.33 8.37 -20.91
CA ILE A 316 5.12 9.21 -20.98
C ILE A 316 5.49 10.66 -20.75
#